data_49e089d4243b7e98f26d204e177826ad
#
_entry.id   49e089d4243b7e98f26d204e177826ad
#
_cell.length_a   1.000
_cell.length_b   1.000
_cell.length_c   1.000
_cell.angle_alpha   90.00
_cell.angle_beta   90.00
_cell.angle_gamma   90.00
#
_symmetry.space_group_name_H-M   'P 1'
#
loop_
_entity.id
_entity.type
_entity.pdbx_description
1 polymer ?
#
loop_
_entity_poly.entity_id
_entity_poly.type
_entity_poly.pdbx_seq_one_letter_code
_entity_poly.pdbx_strand_id
1 'polypeptide(L)'
;AYLKLLLAIDDGTAMSAESRKFLLDVMSRTRTGAGRLKGMLPKGTPVAHKTGTLGGVANDVGYITLPDGRRFAIAVFTNSSETSTADRDRAIAEIARALFDFFYLAPVAKQ
;
A
#
# COMPACT_ATOMS: atom_id res chain seq x y z
N ALA A 1 -10.15 8.68 -5.67
CA ALA A 1 -9.36 8.89 -6.90
C ALA A 1 -8.15 7.94 -6.95
N TYR A 2 -7.29 7.94 -5.94
CA TYR A 2 -6.09 7.08 -5.95
C TYR A 2 -6.41 5.60 -5.90
N LEU A 3 -7.39 5.19 -5.12
CA LEU A 3 -7.76 3.79 -5.06
C LEU A 3 -8.29 3.31 -6.41
N LYS A 4 -9.07 4.14 -7.08
CA LYS A 4 -9.59 3.84 -8.42
C LYS A 4 -8.45 3.70 -9.44
N LEU A 5 -7.44 4.56 -9.35
CA LEU A 5 -6.24 4.47 -10.19
C LEU A 5 -5.47 3.17 -9.91
N LEU A 6 -5.28 2.83 -8.65
CA LEU A 6 -4.59 1.59 -8.28
C LEU A 6 -5.32 0.35 -8.82
N LEU A 7 -6.63 0.33 -8.76
CA LEU A 7 -7.42 -0.77 -9.30
C LEU A 7 -7.33 -0.83 -10.83
N ALA A 8 -7.32 0.31 -11.50
CA ALA A 8 -7.17 0.38 -12.95
C ALA A 8 -5.79 -0.10 -13.41
N ILE A 9 -4.75 0.18 -12.64
CA ILE A 9 -3.40 -0.33 -12.91
C ILE A 9 -3.40 -1.86 -12.75
N ASP A 10 -4.01 -2.36 -11.69
CA ASP A 10 -4.03 -3.79 -11.39
C ASP A 10 -4.82 -4.61 -12.42
N ASP A 11 -5.95 -4.10 -12.90
CA ASP A 11 -6.79 -4.80 -13.87
C ASP A 11 -6.33 -4.62 -15.32
N GLY A 12 -5.30 -3.81 -15.55
CA GLY A 12 -4.71 -3.62 -16.87
C GLY A 12 -5.41 -2.59 -17.76
N THR A 13 -6.36 -1.81 -17.25
CA THR A 13 -7.08 -0.83 -18.05
C THR A 13 -6.37 0.51 -18.18
N ALA A 14 -5.39 0.79 -17.31
CA ALA A 14 -4.71 2.09 -17.29
C ALA A 14 -3.55 2.19 -18.29
N MET A 15 -2.94 1.08 -18.65
CA MET A 15 -1.74 1.06 -19.49
C MET A 15 -1.50 -0.33 -20.09
N SER A 16 -0.52 -0.44 -20.98
CA SER A 16 -0.13 -1.73 -21.56
C SER A 16 0.36 -2.70 -20.48
N ALA A 17 0.29 -4.00 -20.77
CA ALA A 17 0.79 -5.03 -19.85
C ALA A 17 2.28 -4.84 -19.55
N GLU A 18 3.06 -4.43 -20.52
CA GLU A 18 4.50 -4.19 -20.37
C GLU A 18 4.77 -3.00 -19.44
N SER A 19 4.08 -1.89 -19.65
CA SER A 19 4.20 -0.72 -18.79
C SER A 19 3.75 -1.00 -17.36
N ARG A 20 2.68 -1.75 -17.21
CA ARG A 20 2.17 -2.18 -15.91
C ARG A 20 3.19 -3.00 -15.15
N LYS A 21 3.79 -3.98 -15.81
CA LYS A 21 4.83 -4.82 -15.22
C LYS A 21 6.02 -3.97 -14.77
N PHE A 22 6.45 -3.03 -15.59
CA PHE A 22 7.55 -2.13 -15.26
C PHE A 22 7.20 -1.25 -14.05
N LEU A 23 6.02 -0.64 -14.04
CA LEU A 23 5.58 0.20 -12.94
C LEU A 23 5.52 -0.57 -11.61
N LEU A 24 4.91 -1.74 -11.62
CA LEU A 24 4.79 -2.56 -10.41
C LEU A 24 6.15 -3.03 -9.91
N ASP A 25 7.08 -3.34 -10.81
CA ASP A 25 8.44 -3.68 -10.44
C ASP A 25 9.15 -2.50 -9.74
N VAL A 26 9.05 -1.31 -10.31
CA VAL A 26 9.62 -0.10 -9.71
C VAL A 26 9.03 0.16 -8.33
N MET A 27 7.70 0.06 -8.20
CA MET A 27 7.01 0.25 -6.94
C MET A 27 7.42 -0.78 -5.89
N SER A 28 7.69 -2.01 -6.30
CA SER A 28 8.13 -3.08 -5.39
C SER A 28 9.52 -2.84 -4.81
N ARG A 29 10.31 -1.98 -5.46
CA ARG A 29 11.67 -1.63 -5.03
C ARG A 29 11.75 -0.27 -4.32
N THR A 30 10.62 0.31 -3.97
CA THR A 30 10.57 1.58 -3.23
C THR A 30 11.29 1.44 -1.89
N ARG A 31 12.21 2.36 -1.61
CA ARG A 31 13.01 2.37 -0.38
C ARG A 31 12.52 3.37 0.65
N THR A 32 11.72 4.34 0.25
CA THR A 32 11.17 5.33 1.16
C THR A 32 9.98 4.75 1.92
N GLY A 33 9.70 5.29 3.10
CA GLY A 33 8.50 4.95 3.85
C GLY A 33 8.49 3.54 4.42
N ALA A 34 9.64 3.00 4.82
CA ALA A 34 9.69 1.66 5.43
C ALA A 34 8.85 1.56 6.71
N GLY A 35 8.60 2.67 7.38
CA GLY A 35 7.76 2.73 8.57
C GLY A 35 6.27 2.94 8.30
N ARG A 36 5.87 3.10 7.03
CA ARG A 36 4.48 3.33 6.62
C ARG A 36 3.78 2.01 6.31
N LEU A 37 3.25 1.80 5.13
CA LEU A 37 2.51 0.57 4.82
C LEU A 37 3.24 -0.70 5.27
N LYS A 38 4.55 -0.74 5.07
CA LYS A 38 5.38 -1.91 5.42
C LYS A 38 5.66 -2.06 6.92
N GLY A 39 5.49 -0.99 7.70
CA GLY A 39 6.07 -0.85 9.03
C GLY A 39 5.71 -1.95 10.03
N MET A 40 4.50 -2.49 9.97
CA MET A 40 4.00 -3.50 10.89
C MET A 40 3.56 -4.80 10.22
N LEU A 41 3.84 -4.94 8.92
CA LEU A 41 3.50 -6.16 8.20
C LEU A 41 4.51 -7.27 8.53
N PRO A 42 4.12 -8.55 8.40
CA PRO A 42 5.06 -9.64 8.60
C PRO A 42 6.27 -9.50 7.67
N LYS A 43 7.44 -9.87 8.19
CA LYS A 43 8.69 -9.80 7.41
C LYS A 43 8.55 -10.58 6.11
N GLY A 44 9.00 -9.96 5.02
CA GLY A 44 8.94 -10.59 3.70
C GLY A 44 7.63 -10.38 2.94
N THR A 45 6.66 -9.65 3.53
CA THR A 45 5.42 -9.32 2.82
C THR A 45 5.73 -8.44 1.61
N PRO A 46 5.35 -8.85 0.38
CA PRO A 46 5.57 -8.01 -0.78
C PRO A 46 4.68 -6.77 -0.75
N VAL A 47 5.29 -5.60 -0.89
CA VAL A 47 4.58 -4.32 -0.95
C VAL A 47 5.12 -3.51 -2.11
N ALA A 48 4.25 -3.20 -3.06
CA ALA A 48 4.56 -2.28 -4.15
C ALA A 48 3.89 -0.96 -3.83
N HIS A 49 4.67 0.10 -3.55
CA HIS A 49 4.09 1.33 -3.04
C HIS A 49 4.81 2.58 -3.51
N LYS A 50 4.14 3.74 -3.34
CA LYS A 50 4.67 5.07 -3.60
C LYS A 50 4.31 5.99 -2.46
N THR A 51 5.31 6.58 -1.83
CA THR A 51 5.14 7.52 -0.73
C THR A 51 5.00 8.96 -1.23
N GLY A 52 4.42 9.80 -0.39
CA GLY A 52 4.40 11.25 -0.57
C GLY A 52 4.58 11.91 0.79
N THR A 53 5.47 12.91 0.86
CA THR A 53 5.76 13.61 2.10
C THR A 53 5.91 15.09 1.84
N LEU A 54 5.12 15.88 2.57
CA LEU A 54 5.24 17.35 2.64
C LEU A 54 5.11 17.75 4.10
N GLY A 55 5.37 19.03 4.40
CA GLY A 55 5.20 19.54 5.75
C GLY A 55 3.82 19.20 6.31
N GLY A 56 3.76 18.45 7.41
CA GLY A 56 2.50 18.03 8.04
C GLY A 56 1.72 16.94 7.32
N VAL A 57 2.23 16.43 6.17
CA VAL A 57 1.53 15.41 5.38
C VAL A 57 2.45 14.21 5.15
N ALA A 58 1.92 13.03 5.37
CA ALA A 58 2.61 11.78 5.04
C ALA A 58 1.58 10.82 4.42
N ASN A 59 1.92 10.30 3.26
CA ASN A 59 1.02 9.42 2.50
C ASN A 59 1.76 8.18 2.04
N ASP A 60 1.02 7.10 1.83
CA ASP A 60 1.54 5.92 1.17
C ASP A 60 0.39 5.20 0.45
N VAL A 61 0.60 4.82 -0.79
CA VAL A 61 -0.40 4.12 -1.60
C VAL A 61 0.26 2.94 -2.30
N GLY A 62 -0.47 1.87 -2.50
CA GLY A 62 0.09 0.72 -3.21
C GLY A 62 -0.69 -0.56 -3.08
N TYR A 63 0.04 -1.66 -3.22
CA TYR A 63 -0.50 -3.01 -3.18
C TYR A 63 0.24 -3.84 -2.14
N ILE A 64 -0.51 -4.59 -1.35
CA ILE A 64 0.04 -5.52 -0.36
C ILE A 64 -0.39 -6.92 -0.78
N THR A 65 0.58 -7.85 -0.86
CA THR A 65 0.32 -9.24 -1.23
C THR A 65 0.23 -10.09 0.02
N LEU A 66 -0.88 -10.79 0.17
CA LEU A 66 -1.12 -11.71 1.28
C LEU A 66 -0.35 -13.02 1.10
N PRO A 67 -0.14 -13.79 2.19
CA PRO A 67 0.60 -15.06 2.11
C PRO A 67 0.00 -16.08 1.14
N ASP A 68 -1.30 -16.02 0.88
CA ASP A 68 -2.00 -16.91 -0.05
C ASP A 68 -1.97 -16.44 -1.51
N GLY A 69 -1.24 -15.35 -1.79
CA GLY A 69 -1.10 -14.81 -3.14
C GLY A 69 -2.13 -13.76 -3.53
N ARG A 70 -3.20 -13.62 -2.76
CA ARG A 70 -4.15 -12.53 -2.98
C ARG A 70 -3.50 -11.20 -2.65
N ARG A 71 -3.91 -10.13 -3.29
CA ARG A 71 -3.41 -8.81 -2.95
C ARG A 71 -4.56 -7.81 -2.88
N PHE A 72 -4.33 -6.74 -2.16
CA PHE A 72 -5.29 -5.66 -2.07
C PHE A 72 -4.61 -4.32 -2.29
N ALA A 73 -5.39 -3.37 -2.81
CA ALA A 73 -4.94 -2.00 -3.00
C ALA A 73 -5.28 -1.19 -1.76
N ILE A 74 -4.38 -0.28 -1.39
CA ILE A 74 -4.55 0.56 -0.22
C ILE A 74 -4.03 1.96 -0.51
N ALA A 75 -4.74 2.96 -0.01
CA ALA A 75 -4.31 4.36 -0.10
C ALA A 75 -4.57 5.02 1.26
N VAL A 76 -3.52 5.54 1.89
CA VAL A 76 -3.63 6.20 3.19
C VAL A 76 -3.03 7.60 3.09
N PHE A 77 -3.81 8.59 3.47
CA PHE A 77 -3.42 9.99 3.47
C PHE A 77 -3.57 10.56 4.89
N THR A 78 -2.54 11.25 5.35
CA THR A 78 -2.59 11.95 6.63
C THR A 78 -2.30 13.44 6.41
N ASN A 79 -2.90 14.30 7.20
CA ASN A 79 -2.69 15.75 7.07
C ASN A 79 -2.65 16.48 8.42
N SER A 80 -2.16 15.83 9.46
CA SER A 80 -2.03 16.47 10.78
C SER A 80 -0.64 17.08 10.95
N SER A 81 -0.53 18.39 10.87
CA SER A 81 0.73 19.11 11.02
C SER A 81 1.27 19.08 12.45
N GLU A 82 0.43 18.83 13.45
CA GLU A 82 0.82 18.81 14.86
C GLU A 82 1.36 17.46 15.31
N THR A 83 1.15 16.42 14.53
CA THR A 83 1.62 15.08 14.85
C THR A 83 3.01 14.88 14.28
N SER A 84 3.89 14.20 15.01
CA SER A 84 5.23 13.90 14.51
C SER A 84 5.19 13.01 13.28
N THR A 85 6.24 13.06 12.45
CA THR A 85 6.36 12.18 11.28
C THR A 85 6.34 10.71 11.71
N ALA A 86 7.01 10.38 12.81
CA ALA A 86 7.03 9.01 13.33
C ALA A 86 5.62 8.52 13.70
N ASP A 87 4.82 9.37 14.32
CA ASP A 87 3.44 9.00 14.70
C ASP A 87 2.55 8.86 13.48
N ARG A 88 2.72 9.71 12.47
CA ARG A 88 1.98 9.58 11.21
C ARG A 88 2.34 8.30 10.48
N ASP A 89 3.63 7.97 10.41
CA ASP A 89 4.11 6.74 9.80
C ASP A 89 3.52 5.53 10.52
N ARG A 90 3.51 5.55 11.84
CA ARG A 90 2.95 4.47 12.65
C ARG A 90 1.46 4.31 12.43
N ALA A 91 0.71 5.40 12.31
CA ALA A 91 -0.72 5.34 12.02
C ALA A 91 -0.99 4.65 10.68
N ILE A 92 -0.21 4.98 9.66
CA ILE A 92 -0.30 4.32 8.35
C ILE A 92 0.01 2.82 8.48
N ALA A 93 1.05 2.47 9.23
CA ALA A 93 1.45 1.09 9.45
C ALA A 93 0.36 0.29 10.17
N GLU A 94 -0.26 0.87 11.19
CA GLU A 94 -1.35 0.23 11.94
C GLU A 94 -2.58 -0.02 11.07
N ILE A 95 -2.95 0.94 10.23
CA ILE A 95 -4.06 0.79 9.29
C ILE A 95 -3.76 -0.34 8.29
N ALA A 96 -2.55 -0.35 7.72
CA ALA A 96 -2.16 -1.39 6.77
C ALA A 96 -2.18 -2.77 7.42
N ARG A 97 -1.70 -2.89 8.66
CA ARG A 97 -1.72 -4.16 9.38
C ARG A 97 -3.13 -4.62 9.69
N ALA A 98 -4.02 -3.72 10.10
CA ALA A 98 -5.41 -4.05 10.36
C ALA A 98 -6.11 -4.59 9.11
N LEU A 99 -5.87 -3.95 7.96
CA LEU A 99 -6.44 -4.41 6.69
C LEU A 99 -5.82 -5.72 6.22
N PHE A 100 -4.50 -5.89 6.43
CA PHE A 100 -3.82 -7.15 6.13
C PHE A 100 -4.48 -8.30 6.90
N ASP A 101 -4.65 -8.14 8.20
CA ASP A 101 -5.26 -9.16 9.05
C ASP A 101 -6.71 -9.43 8.65
N PHE A 102 -7.47 -8.37 8.37
CA PHE A 102 -8.87 -8.49 7.96
C PHE A 102 -9.01 -9.32 6.67
N PHE A 103 -8.25 -8.96 5.63
CA PHE A 103 -8.37 -9.66 4.35
C PHE A 103 -7.78 -11.06 4.39
N TYR A 104 -6.69 -11.27 5.12
CA TYR A 104 -6.06 -12.58 5.22
C TYR A 104 -6.95 -13.58 5.95
N LEU A 105 -7.61 -13.15 7.01
CA LEU A 105 -8.48 -13.99 7.83
C LEU A 105 -9.91 -14.08 7.30
N ALA A 106 -10.29 -13.21 6.36
CA ALA A 106 -11.63 -13.24 5.79
C ALA A 106 -11.84 -14.51 4.94
N PRO A 107 -13.03 -15.14 5.01
CA PRO A 107 -13.32 -16.27 4.15
C PRO A 107 -13.23 -15.88 2.68
N VAL A 108 -12.63 -16.76 1.87
CA VAL A 108 -12.63 -16.56 0.42
C VAL A 108 -14.07 -16.72 -0.07
N ALA A 109 -14.53 -15.74 -0.87
CA ALA A 109 -15.87 -15.79 -1.42
C ALA A 109 -16.03 -17.04 -2.29
N LYS A 110 -17.07 -17.81 -2.03
CA LYS A 110 -17.42 -18.97 -2.87
C LYS A 110 -18.15 -18.48 -4.10
N GLN A 111 -17.75 -19.00 -5.23
CA GLN A 111 -18.38 -18.66 -6.50
C GLN A 111 -19.26 -19.79 -6.98
#